data_960a436f4ee1e83229f393d595b53f8b
#
_entry.id   960a436f4ee1e83229f393d595b53f8b
#
_cell.length_a   1.000
_cell.length_b   1.000
_cell.length_c   1.000
_cell.angle_alpha   90.00
_cell.angle_beta   90.00
_cell.angle_gamma   90.00
#
_symmetry.space_group_name_H-M   'P 1'
#
loop_
_entity.id
_entity.type
_entity.pdbx_description
1 polymer ?
#
loop_
_entity_poly.entity_id
_entity_poly.type
_entity_poly.pdbx_seq_one_letter_code
_entity_poly.pdbx_strand_id
1 'polypeptide(L)'
;MNRLQSLDADREFCVTLNRSEAIDPAKVLRTIAYAHPVFTTAGRLAQARHAEISGAGRTHYCGAYWSWGFHEDGVQSALRVVRALGERPRLELAA
;
A
#
# COMPACT_ATOMS: atom_id res chain seq x y z
N MET A 1 16.00 -12.12 -5.79
CA MET A 1 15.54 -10.79 -6.24
C MET A 1 16.14 -10.37 -7.58
N ASN A 2 17.39 -10.70 -7.85
CA ASN A 2 18.11 -10.21 -9.04
C ASN A 2 17.36 -10.45 -10.36
N ARG A 3 16.87 -11.67 -10.60
CA ARG A 3 16.08 -11.97 -11.81
C ARG A 3 14.76 -11.25 -11.89
N LEU A 4 14.06 -11.08 -10.76
CA LEU A 4 12.75 -10.42 -10.71
C LEU A 4 12.84 -8.92 -11.01
N GLN A 5 13.95 -8.29 -10.63
CA GLN A 5 14.13 -6.84 -10.76
C GLN A 5 15.20 -6.48 -11.79
N SER A 6 15.69 -7.47 -12.56
CA SER A 6 16.74 -7.27 -13.56
C SER A 6 17.95 -6.52 -13.00
N LEU A 7 18.38 -6.90 -11.79
CA LEU A 7 19.52 -6.26 -11.15
C LEU A 7 20.82 -6.80 -11.78
N ASP A 8 21.65 -5.89 -12.26
CA ASP A 8 23.03 -6.17 -12.67
C ASP A 8 23.92 -6.01 -11.45
N ALA A 9 24.20 -7.12 -10.78
CA ALA A 9 24.98 -7.14 -9.53
C ALA A 9 25.72 -8.46 -9.36
N ASP A 10 26.95 -8.37 -8.85
CA ASP A 10 27.84 -9.51 -8.59
C ASP A 10 27.37 -10.42 -7.43
N ARG A 11 26.35 -10.00 -6.71
CA ARG A 11 25.79 -10.70 -5.54
C ARG A 11 24.34 -11.01 -5.72
N GLU A 12 23.93 -12.17 -5.22
CA GLU A 12 22.51 -12.53 -5.15
C GLU A 12 21.86 -11.88 -3.91
N PHE A 13 20.80 -11.09 -4.15
CA PHE A 13 19.97 -10.50 -3.11
C PHE A 13 18.74 -11.36 -2.87
N CYS A 14 18.50 -11.71 -1.62
CA CYS A 14 17.34 -12.49 -1.20
C CYS A 14 16.46 -11.67 -0.26
N VAL A 15 15.16 -11.86 -0.35
CA VAL A 15 14.19 -11.38 0.63
C VAL A 15 13.59 -12.60 1.31
N THR A 16 13.67 -12.64 2.62
CA THR A 16 13.13 -13.73 3.43
C THR A 16 12.07 -13.15 4.37
N LEU A 17 10.92 -13.81 4.43
CA LEU A 17 9.80 -13.41 5.26
C LEU A 17 9.68 -14.36 6.45
N ASN A 18 9.64 -13.80 7.67
CA ASN A 18 9.33 -14.50 8.92
C ASN A 18 10.20 -15.74 9.22
N ARG A 19 11.47 -15.73 8.78
CA ARG A 19 12.45 -16.80 9.04
C ARG A 19 13.84 -16.24 9.32
N SER A 20 13.91 -15.14 10.06
CA SER A 20 15.20 -14.45 10.34
C SER A 20 16.20 -15.34 11.07
N GLU A 21 15.73 -16.25 11.90
CA GLU A 21 16.55 -17.21 12.66
C GLU A 21 17.29 -18.24 11.79
N ALA A 22 16.83 -18.45 10.56
CA ALA A 22 17.45 -19.38 9.62
C ALA A 22 18.54 -18.73 8.77
N ILE A 23 18.81 -17.44 8.96
CA ILE A 23 19.75 -16.68 8.15
C ILE A 23 20.98 -16.36 8.99
N ASP A 24 22.17 -16.63 8.42
CA ASP A 24 23.43 -16.19 9.02
C ASP A 24 23.39 -14.66 9.24
N PRO A 25 23.52 -14.19 10.48
CA PRO A 25 23.47 -12.75 10.79
C PRO A 25 24.47 -11.90 10.00
N ALA A 26 25.64 -12.48 9.66
CA ALA A 26 26.66 -11.79 8.87
C ALA A 26 26.23 -11.52 7.41
N LYS A 27 25.20 -12.21 6.95
CA LYS A 27 24.62 -12.04 5.60
C LYS A 27 23.37 -11.16 5.58
N VAL A 28 22.89 -10.74 6.73
CA VAL A 28 21.72 -9.86 6.83
C VAL A 28 22.12 -8.44 6.50
N LEU A 29 21.61 -7.90 5.40
CA LEU A 29 21.84 -6.52 5.01
C LEU A 29 20.90 -5.57 5.77
N ARG A 30 19.64 -5.98 5.95
CA ARG A 30 18.62 -5.17 6.63
C ARG A 30 17.47 -6.05 7.11
N THR A 31 16.97 -5.74 8.29
CA THR A 31 15.72 -6.28 8.82
C THR A 31 14.70 -5.14 8.89
N ILE A 32 13.49 -5.39 8.38
CA ILE A 32 12.41 -4.39 8.36
C ILE A 32 11.16 -5.07 8.91
N ALA A 33 10.54 -4.44 9.89
CA ALA A 33 9.25 -4.87 10.39
C ALA A 33 8.14 -4.18 9.56
N TYR A 34 7.30 -4.98 8.92
CA TYR A 34 6.12 -4.51 8.20
C TYR A 34 4.85 -5.03 8.86
N ALA A 35 3.84 -4.15 8.93
CA ALA A 35 2.47 -4.58 9.15
C ALA A 35 1.82 -4.85 7.80
N HIS A 36 1.29 -6.06 7.63
CA HIS A 36 0.62 -6.45 6.39
C HIS A 36 -0.87 -6.67 6.65
N PRO A 37 -1.76 -6.08 5.83
CA PRO A 37 -3.19 -6.31 5.95
C PRO A 37 -3.53 -7.79 5.79
N VAL A 38 -4.36 -8.31 6.69
CA VAL A 38 -4.90 -9.66 6.58
C VAL A 38 -6.29 -9.58 5.97
N PHE A 39 -6.48 -10.25 4.84
CA PHE A 39 -7.77 -10.30 4.16
C PHE A 39 -8.67 -11.36 4.83
N THR A 40 -9.74 -10.90 5.44
CA THR A 40 -10.77 -11.73 6.06
C THR A 40 -12.12 -11.44 5.41
N THR A 41 -13.10 -12.32 5.63
CA THR A 41 -14.48 -12.09 5.15
C THR A 41 -15.05 -10.77 5.70
N ALA A 42 -14.84 -10.50 6.98
CA ALA A 42 -15.26 -9.25 7.61
C ALA A 42 -14.55 -8.02 7.00
N GLY A 43 -13.23 -8.14 6.75
CA GLY A 43 -12.46 -7.10 6.08
C GLY A 43 -12.97 -6.82 4.67
N ARG A 44 -13.34 -7.87 3.94
CA ARG A 44 -13.91 -7.74 2.59
C ARG A 44 -15.25 -6.98 2.60
N LEU A 45 -16.11 -7.26 3.57
CA LEU A 45 -17.36 -6.52 3.75
C LEU A 45 -17.09 -5.05 4.14
N ALA A 46 -16.09 -4.81 4.99
CA ALA A 46 -15.71 -3.45 5.38
C ALA A 46 -15.16 -2.62 4.20
N GLN A 47 -14.48 -3.22 3.23
CA GLN A 47 -14.00 -2.52 2.03
C GLN A 47 -15.15 -1.86 1.25
N ALA A 48 -16.33 -2.49 1.18
CA ALA A 48 -17.50 -1.93 0.51
C ALA A 48 -18.02 -0.65 1.19
N ARG A 49 -17.67 -0.43 2.44
CA ARG A 49 -18.07 0.71 3.26
C ARG A 49 -17.12 1.91 3.18
N HIS A 50 -16.14 1.88 2.26
CA HIS A 50 -15.14 2.94 2.09
C HIS A 50 -15.77 4.35 2.01
N ALA A 51 -16.86 4.50 1.28
CA ALA A 51 -17.53 5.79 1.10
C ALA A 51 -18.14 6.36 2.38
N GLU A 52 -18.36 5.53 3.42
CA GLU A 52 -18.90 5.99 4.69
C GLU A 52 -17.88 6.82 5.48
N ILE A 53 -16.59 6.57 5.26
CA ILE A 53 -15.52 7.27 5.98
C ILE A 53 -14.68 8.18 5.09
N SER A 54 -14.53 7.84 3.80
CA SER A 54 -13.71 8.61 2.87
C SER A 54 -14.48 9.82 2.36
N GLY A 55 -13.94 11.01 2.58
CA GLY A 55 -14.57 12.30 2.27
C GLY A 55 -15.21 12.98 3.48
N ALA A 56 -15.44 12.27 4.58
CA ALA A 56 -15.93 12.84 5.80
C ALA A 56 -14.87 13.73 6.47
N GLY A 57 -15.25 14.88 7.01
CA GLY A 57 -14.33 15.76 7.72
C GLY A 57 -13.11 16.22 6.88
N ARG A 58 -13.23 16.30 5.57
CA ARG A 58 -12.13 16.61 4.63
C ARG A 58 -10.99 15.58 4.67
N THR A 59 -11.25 14.37 5.14
CA THR A 59 -10.27 13.28 5.23
C THR A 59 -10.61 12.22 4.21
N HIS A 60 -9.62 11.80 3.45
CA HIS A 60 -9.76 10.75 2.45
C HIS A 60 -8.79 9.61 2.73
N TYR A 61 -9.20 8.40 2.42
CA TYR A 61 -8.42 7.20 2.64
C TYR A 61 -8.14 6.50 1.32
N CYS A 62 -6.89 6.15 1.08
CA CYS A 62 -6.49 5.34 -0.07
C CYS A 62 -5.44 4.31 0.36
N GLY A 63 -5.34 3.27 -0.44
CA GLY A 63 -4.38 2.18 -0.24
C GLY A 63 -4.83 0.93 -0.97
N ALA A 64 -3.88 0.05 -1.29
CA ALA A 64 -4.13 -1.21 -1.98
C ALA A 64 -5.07 -2.13 -1.18
N TYR A 65 -5.08 -2.01 0.14
CA TYR A 65 -5.93 -2.78 1.06
C TYR A 65 -7.43 -2.50 0.93
N TRP A 66 -7.82 -1.47 0.18
CA TRP A 66 -9.23 -1.24 -0.20
C TRP A 66 -9.71 -2.13 -1.34
N SER A 67 -8.82 -2.96 -1.91
CA SER A 67 -9.13 -3.98 -2.90
C SER A 67 -8.35 -5.27 -2.61
N TRP A 68 -7.61 -5.81 -3.55
CA TRP A 68 -6.89 -7.09 -3.41
C TRP A 68 -5.45 -6.95 -2.91
N GLY A 69 -4.93 -5.74 -2.81
CA GLY A 69 -3.60 -5.47 -2.27
C GLY A 69 -2.49 -5.42 -3.32
N PHE A 70 -2.81 -5.40 -4.60
CA PHE A 70 -1.83 -5.25 -5.67
C PHE A 70 -1.44 -3.79 -5.90
N HIS A 71 -0.33 -3.55 -6.59
CA HIS A 71 0.14 -2.21 -6.90
C HIS A 71 -0.90 -1.38 -7.64
N GLU A 72 -1.57 -1.98 -8.63
CA GLU A 72 -2.64 -1.31 -9.38
C GLU A 72 -3.83 -0.92 -8.50
N ASP A 73 -4.19 -1.74 -7.52
CA ASP A 73 -5.23 -1.40 -6.56
C ASP A 73 -4.88 -0.13 -5.75
N GLY A 74 -3.60 0.01 -5.39
CA GLY A 74 -3.09 1.20 -4.73
C GLY A 74 -3.22 2.44 -5.61
N VAL A 75 -2.83 2.35 -6.88
CA VAL A 75 -2.93 3.43 -7.86
C VAL A 75 -4.40 3.82 -8.07
N GLN A 76 -5.27 2.86 -8.32
CA GLN A 76 -6.69 3.12 -8.53
C GLN A 76 -7.36 3.73 -7.30
N SER A 77 -6.97 3.30 -6.10
CA SER A 77 -7.46 3.87 -4.86
C SER A 77 -7.04 5.34 -4.69
N ALA A 78 -5.80 5.68 -5.01
CA ALA A 78 -5.29 7.04 -4.98
C ALA A 78 -5.99 7.94 -6.02
N LEU A 79 -6.16 7.46 -7.26
CA LEU A 79 -6.86 8.18 -8.31
C LEU A 79 -8.31 8.49 -7.94
N ARG A 80 -8.98 7.58 -7.23
CA ARG A 80 -10.34 7.83 -6.72
C ARG A 80 -10.38 9.02 -5.76
N VAL A 81 -9.41 9.14 -4.87
CA VAL A 81 -9.29 10.29 -3.97
C VAL A 81 -9.00 11.58 -4.73
N VAL A 82 -8.06 11.54 -5.69
CA VAL A 82 -7.71 12.71 -6.51
C VAL A 82 -8.93 13.23 -7.27
N ARG A 83 -9.73 12.34 -7.87
CA ARG A 83 -10.98 12.72 -8.55
C ARG A 83 -11.97 13.36 -7.59
N ALA A 84 -12.17 12.75 -6.42
CA ALA A 84 -13.08 13.31 -5.40
C ALA A 84 -12.65 14.71 -4.90
N LEU A 85 -11.36 14.97 -4.85
CA LEU A 85 -10.81 16.29 -4.51
C LEU A 85 -10.96 17.30 -5.66
N GLY A 86 -10.81 16.86 -6.91
CA GLY A 86 -10.95 17.70 -8.11
C GLY A 86 -12.41 18.09 -8.41
N GLU A 87 -13.36 17.27 -8.00
CA GLU A 87 -14.80 17.51 -8.16
C GLU A 87 -15.38 18.52 -7.14
N ARG A 88 -14.60 18.88 -6.12
CA ARG A 88 -15.02 19.93 -5.18
C ARG A 88 -14.88 21.29 -5.84
N PRO A 89 -15.90 22.20 -5.72
CA PRO A 89 -15.75 23.55 -6.17
C PRO A 89 -14.50 24.15 -5.55
N ARG A 90 -13.62 24.73 -6.37
CA ARG A 90 -12.52 25.54 -5.87
C ARG A 90 -13.15 26.57 -4.93
N LEU A 91 -12.85 26.50 -3.65
CA LEU A 91 -13.06 27.63 -2.79
C LEU A 91 -12.20 28.74 -3.40
N GLU A 92 -12.84 29.69 -4.06
CA GLU A 92 -12.20 30.94 -4.42
C GLU A 92 -11.67 31.51 -3.11
N LEU A 93 -10.36 31.49 -2.94
CA LEU A 93 -9.73 32.25 -1.89
C LEU A 93 -10.03 33.71 -2.26
N ALA A 94 -11.04 34.26 -1.55
CA ALA A 94 -11.30 35.68 -1.58
C ALA A 94 -9.99 36.40 -1.24
N ALA A 95 -9.51 37.18 -2.19
CA ALA A 95 -8.36 38.02 -2.06
C ALA A 95 -8.58 39.09 -0.98
#